data_43172252aa7fbd34b491399d349c423b
#
_entry.id   43172252aa7fbd34b491399d349c423b
#
_cell.length_a   1.000
_cell.length_b   1.000
_cell.length_c   1.000
_cell.angle_alpha   90.00
_cell.angle_beta   90.00
_cell.angle_gamma   90.00
#
_symmetry.space_group_name_H-M   'P 1'
#
loop_
_entity.id
_entity.type
_entity.pdbx_description
1 polymer ?
#
loop_
_entity_poly.entity_id
_entity_poly.type
_entity_poly.pdbx_seq_one_letter_code
_entity_poly.pdbx_strand_id
1 'polypeptide(L)'
;MRLILILALAAAAMALPAAAAVAPVTPDPVVAAERAFAADGYRLGVKKSFLAHMAPDAILMTPDPVSARETFLASPDDAPDAPKLEWWPSWAGIAASGDLGFTTGPYSVGGKRRGHYFTVWKKQADGGWKWVFDGGVGSDPAASPGPGETPVFLAMPKVPGLYPEGAFGKVQAAEAALAAEARADSKAAYLKVLSCDGRIQSSPMAPATGCATFGAELDWRAKQIAFAPLGGGISVAGDMAWTYGSAGWDKDGAPVKAHYVRVWQRRPEGWRIVFDELLIPRVAAPPPAAS
;
A
#
# COMPACT_ATOMS: atom_id res chain seq x y z
N MET A 1 -16.12 85.89 16.88
CA MET A 1 -15.08 84.88 16.62
C MET A 1 -15.61 83.48 16.99
N ARG A 2 -15.97 82.69 15.99
CA ARG A 2 -16.46 81.30 16.18
C ARG A 2 -15.31 80.35 15.88
N LEU A 3 -14.86 79.64 16.92
CA LEU A 3 -13.85 78.58 16.78
C LEU A 3 -14.55 77.32 16.20
N ILE A 4 -14.06 76.81 15.06
CA ILE A 4 -14.50 75.53 14.46
C ILE A 4 -13.48 74.48 14.90
N LEU A 5 -13.94 73.52 15.73
CA LEU A 5 -13.14 72.35 16.13
C LEU A 5 -13.30 71.27 15.03
N ILE A 6 -12.20 70.93 14.36
CA ILE A 6 -12.14 69.82 13.37
C ILE A 6 -11.74 68.58 14.15
N LEU A 7 -12.66 67.62 14.26
CA LEU A 7 -12.37 66.28 14.78
C LEU A 7 -11.80 65.42 13.64
N ALA A 8 -10.54 65.03 13.74
CA ALA A 8 -9.94 64.07 12.82
C ALA A 8 -10.23 62.63 13.31
N LEU A 9 -11.04 61.91 12.55
CA LEU A 9 -11.33 60.48 12.78
C LEU A 9 -10.16 59.65 12.18
N ALA A 10 -9.33 59.05 13.06
CA ALA A 10 -8.32 58.09 12.63
C ALA A 10 -8.96 56.71 12.41
N ALA A 11 -9.10 56.27 11.16
CA ALA A 11 -9.52 54.93 10.83
C ALA A 11 -8.35 53.94 11.03
N ALA A 12 -8.38 53.17 12.12
CA ALA A 12 -7.46 52.06 12.31
C ALA A 12 -7.85 50.89 11.36
N ALA A 13 -7.08 50.67 10.30
CA ALA A 13 -7.24 49.49 9.43
C ALA A 13 -6.72 48.26 10.22
N MET A 14 -7.62 47.41 10.66
CA MET A 14 -7.29 46.07 11.18
C MET A 14 -6.84 45.18 10.00
N ALA A 15 -5.55 44.93 9.94
CA ALA A 15 -5.01 43.90 9.03
C ALA A 15 -5.49 42.52 9.51
N LEU A 16 -6.31 41.83 8.72
CA LEU A 16 -6.67 40.45 8.92
C LEU A 16 -5.38 39.62 8.77
N PRO A 17 -5.12 38.64 9.69
CA PRO A 17 -4.00 37.74 9.51
C PRO A 17 -4.20 36.94 8.22
N ALA A 18 -3.22 36.97 7.34
CA ALA A 18 -3.20 36.11 6.14
C ALA A 18 -3.32 34.65 6.58
N ALA A 19 -4.33 33.95 6.08
CA ALA A 19 -4.47 32.52 6.31
C ALA A 19 -3.20 31.83 5.82
N ALA A 20 -2.49 31.16 6.73
CA ALA A 20 -1.32 30.37 6.37
C ALA A 20 -1.75 29.34 5.33
N ALA A 21 -1.11 29.33 4.17
CA ALA A 21 -1.37 28.32 3.14
C ALA A 21 -1.09 26.94 3.74
N VAL A 22 -2.09 26.06 3.73
CA VAL A 22 -1.90 24.67 4.17
C VAL A 22 -0.89 24.03 3.22
N ALA A 23 0.20 23.50 3.77
CA ALA A 23 1.21 22.82 2.99
C ALA A 23 0.56 21.62 2.21
N PRO A 24 0.97 21.39 0.96
CA PRO A 24 0.43 20.27 0.20
C PRO A 24 0.75 18.94 0.90
N VAL A 25 -0.21 18.03 0.90
CA VAL A 25 -0.02 16.68 1.44
C VAL A 25 0.95 15.93 0.53
N THR A 26 1.99 15.32 1.12
CA THR A 26 2.99 14.51 0.40
C THR A 26 3.18 13.16 1.08
N PRO A 27 3.67 12.12 0.38
CA PRO A 27 3.97 10.82 0.98
C PRO A 27 5.17 10.80 1.95
N ASP A 28 5.89 11.92 2.12
CA ASP A 28 7.10 11.96 2.96
C ASP A 28 6.91 11.40 4.38
N PRO A 29 5.80 11.68 5.11
CA PRO A 29 5.59 11.10 6.43
C PRO A 29 5.47 9.57 6.42
N VAL A 30 4.86 9.00 5.38
CA VAL A 30 4.73 7.53 5.20
C VAL A 30 6.10 6.93 4.88
N VAL A 31 6.88 7.57 4.00
CA VAL A 31 8.27 7.18 3.70
C VAL A 31 9.16 7.24 4.94
N ALA A 32 9.00 8.27 5.78
CA ALA A 32 9.74 8.40 7.03
C ALA A 32 9.39 7.26 8.02
N ALA A 33 8.10 6.91 8.13
CA ALA A 33 7.64 5.80 8.97
C ALA A 33 8.22 4.46 8.47
N GLU A 34 8.20 4.22 7.17
CA GLU A 34 8.79 3.02 6.56
C GLU A 34 10.30 2.92 6.82
N ARG A 35 11.02 4.01 6.64
CA ARG A 35 12.47 4.04 6.90
C ARG A 35 12.80 3.79 8.38
N ALA A 36 12.01 4.33 9.30
CA ALA A 36 12.16 4.07 10.74
C ALA A 36 11.90 2.60 11.07
N PHE A 37 10.87 2.01 10.47
CA PHE A 37 10.55 0.59 10.60
C PHE A 37 11.68 -0.29 10.05
N ALA A 38 12.21 0.00 8.87
CA ALA A 38 13.33 -0.73 8.28
C ALA A 38 14.61 -0.63 9.14
N ALA A 39 14.91 0.56 9.67
CA ALA A 39 16.06 0.76 10.56
C ALA A 39 15.91 -0.04 11.86
N ASP A 40 14.72 -0.09 12.44
CA ASP A 40 14.43 -0.93 13.60
C ASP A 40 14.47 -2.42 13.25
N GLY A 41 14.03 -2.82 12.05
CA GLY A 41 14.16 -4.17 11.54
C GLY A 41 15.60 -4.66 11.53
N TYR A 42 16.50 -3.83 11.03
CA TYR A 42 17.93 -4.12 11.02
C TYR A 42 18.53 -4.20 12.45
N ARG A 43 18.15 -3.26 13.32
CA ARG A 43 18.73 -3.08 14.66
C ARG A 43 18.16 -4.07 15.69
N LEU A 44 16.83 -4.24 15.72
CA LEU A 44 16.09 -4.99 16.78
C LEU A 44 15.72 -6.41 16.34
N GLY A 45 15.77 -6.69 15.03
CA GLY A 45 15.25 -7.89 14.43
C GLY A 45 13.77 -7.77 14.02
N VAL A 46 13.28 -8.81 13.34
CA VAL A 46 11.95 -8.83 12.72
C VAL A 46 10.84 -8.75 13.76
N LYS A 47 10.82 -9.68 14.72
CA LYS A 47 9.73 -9.75 15.72
C LYS A 47 9.55 -8.43 16.45
N LYS A 48 10.62 -7.85 17.01
CA LYS A 48 10.53 -6.64 17.83
C LYS A 48 10.15 -5.42 17.03
N SER A 49 10.71 -5.25 15.83
CA SER A 49 10.40 -4.10 14.98
C SER A 49 8.98 -4.17 14.44
N PHE A 50 8.53 -5.34 13.99
CA PHE A 50 7.18 -5.51 13.49
C PHE A 50 6.13 -5.23 14.57
N LEU A 51 6.32 -5.77 15.77
CA LEU A 51 5.46 -5.47 16.94
C LEU A 51 5.45 -3.98 17.31
N ALA A 52 6.58 -3.28 17.18
CA ALA A 52 6.69 -1.87 17.54
C ALA A 52 5.99 -0.94 16.53
N HIS A 53 5.95 -1.32 15.25
CA HIS A 53 5.43 -0.47 14.17
C HIS A 53 4.02 -0.86 13.69
N MET A 54 3.44 -1.99 14.14
CA MET A 54 2.10 -2.43 13.74
C MET A 54 0.97 -1.67 14.45
N ALA A 55 -0.17 -1.56 13.75
CA ALA A 55 -1.44 -1.22 14.38
C ALA A 55 -2.00 -2.42 15.16
N PRO A 56 -2.88 -2.20 16.15
CA PRO A 56 -3.47 -3.30 16.92
C PRO A 56 -4.23 -4.32 16.07
N ASP A 57 -4.84 -3.88 14.97
CA ASP A 57 -5.67 -4.64 14.02
C ASP A 57 -4.92 -5.03 12.73
N ALA A 58 -3.59 -4.93 12.73
CA ALA A 58 -2.75 -5.27 11.58
C ALA A 58 -2.86 -6.75 11.20
N ILE A 59 -2.81 -7.01 9.90
CA ILE A 59 -2.88 -8.35 9.32
C ILE A 59 -1.62 -8.71 8.52
N LEU A 60 -1.35 -10.00 8.47
CA LEU A 60 -0.37 -10.65 7.58
C LEU A 60 -1.07 -11.72 6.74
N MET A 61 -0.41 -12.14 5.65
CA MET A 61 -0.80 -13.30 4.84
C MET A 61 0.21 -14.44 5.06
N THR A 62 -0.17 -15.50 5.86
CA THR A 62 0.74 -16.60 6.22
C THR A 62 0.07 -17.99 6.25
N PRO A 63 -0.35 -18.60 5.16
CA PRO A 63 -0.73 -18.05 3.86
C PRO A 63 -2.06 -17.31 3.89
N ASP A 64 -2.96 -17.66 4.83
CA ASP A 64 -4.26 -17.00 5.03
C ASP A 64 -4.10 -15.70 5.83
N PRO A 65 -5.05 -14.76 5.72
CA PRO A 65 -5.05 -13.56 6.56
C PRO A 65 -5.14 -13.93 8.05
N VAL A 66 -4.18 -13.43 8.82
CA VAL A 66 -4.08 -13.67 10.27
C VAL A 66 -3.79 -12.37 11.01
N SER A 67 -4.09 -12.35 12.31
CA SER A 67 -3.65 -11.28 13.19
C SER A 67 -2.12 -11.23 13.23
N ALA A 68 -1.56 -10.12 12.76
CA ALA A 68 -0.11 -9.91 12.80
C ALA A 68 0.41 -9.95 14.25
N ARG A 69 -0.32 -9.33 15.16
CA ARG A 69 0.07 -9.27 16.57
C ARG A 69 0.14 -10.65 17.20
N GLU A 70 -0.89 -11.47 17.03
CA GLU A 70 -0.91 -12.82 17.58
C GLU A 70 0.20 -13.69 16.99
N THR A 71 0.41 -13.59 15.67
CA THR A 71 1.46 -14.32 14.96
C THR A 71 2.84 -13.98 15.50
N PHE A 72 3.19 -12.69 15.63
CA PHE A 72 4.50 -12.30 16.15
C PHE A 72 4.68 -12.59 17.64
N LEU A 73 3.63 -12.48 18.46
CA LEU A 73 3.71 -12.84 19.87
C LEU A 73 3.95 -14.35 20.06
N ALA A 74 3.34 -15.18 19.22
CA ALA A 74 3.53 -16.63 19.24
C ALA A 74 4.87 -17.10 18.64
N SER A 75 5.49 -16.29 17.78
CA SER A 75 6.77 -16.63 17.14
C SER A 75 7.92 -16.57 18.14
N PRO A 76 8.98 -17.40 17.97
CA PRO A 76 10.20 -17.27 18.75
C PRO A 76 10.87 -15.91 18.51
N ASP A 77 11.76 -15.51 19.41
CA ASP A 77 12.62 -14.35 19.20
C ASP A 77 13.62 -14.65 18.07
N ASP A 78 14.03 -13.59 17.35
CA ASP A 78 15.04 -13.73 16.30
C ASP A 78 16.35 -14.24 16.89
N ALA A 79 16.97 -15.25 16.24
CA ALA A 79 18.28 -15.72 16.63
C ALA A 79 19.33 -14.59 16.46
N PRO A 80 20.36 -14.51 17.34
CA PRO A 80 21.36 -13.44 17.27
C PRO A 80 22.12 -13.39 15.93
N ASP A 81 22.28 -14.52 15.27
CA ASP A 81 22.94 -14.70 13.99
C ASP A 81 21.99 -14.82 12.80
N ALA A 82 20.70 -14.57 13.02
CA ALA A 82 19.70 -14.60 11.95
C ALA A 82 20.08 -13.64 10.81
N PRO A 83 19.94 -14.06 9.53
CA PRO A 83 20.19 -13.20 8.39
C PRO A 83 19.32 -11.94 8.48
N LYS A 84 19.95 -10.76 8.34
CA LYS A 84 19.24 -9.49 8.42
C LYS A 84 18.25 -9.34 7.28
N LEU A 85 17.03 -8.93 7.63
CA LEU A 85 16.03 -8.46 6.69
C LEU A 85 16.23 -6.95 6.52
N GLU A 86 16.42 -6.52 5.29
CA GLU A 86 16.63 -5.12 4.92
C GLU A 86 15.67 -4.76 3.79
N TRP A 87 15.05 -3.60 3.87
CA TRP A 87 14.17 -3.08 2.83
C TRP A 87 14.16 -1.57 2.82
N TRP A 88 13.71 -0.97 1.74
CA TRP A 88 13.62 0.48 1.62
C TRP A 88 12.55 0.88 0.62
N PRO A 89 11.84 2.00 0.86
CA PRO A 89 10.80 2.46 -0.04
C PRO A 89 11.41 2.99 -1.36
N SER A 90 10.86 2.54 -2.47
CA SER A 90 11.16 3.03 -3.81
C SER A 90 9.95 3.69 -4.48
N TRP A 91 8.76 3.44 -3.94
CA TRP A 91 7.52 4.03 -4.40
C TRP A 91 6.53 4.16 -3.25
N ALA A 92 5.79 5.28 -3.22
CA ALA A 92 4.86 5.58 -2.13
C ALA A 92 3.67 6.39 -2.62
N GLY A 93 2.54 6.27 -1.90
CA GLY A 93 1.36 7.08 -2.10
C GLY A 93 0.69 7.44 -0.77
N ILE A 94 -0.10 8.49 -0.79
CA ILE A 94 -0.86 8.97 0.38
C ILE A 94 -2.20 9.51 -0.07
N ALA A 95 -3.22 9.38 0.78
CA ALA A 95 -4.53 9.98 0.60
C ALA A 95 -4.50 11.49 0.82
N ALA A 96 -5.44 12.22 0.24
CA ALA A 96 -5.54 13.68 0.37
C ALA A 96 -5.72 14.15 1.82
N SER A 97 -6.31 13.33 2.69
CA SER A 97 -6.42 13.59 4.13
C SER A 97 -5.14 13.35 4.92
N GLY A 98 -4.12 12.73 4.32
CA GLY A 98 -2.85 12.45 5.00
C GLY A 98 -2.95 11.46 6.15
N ASP A 99 -3.92 10.54 6.14
CA ASP A 99 -4.18 9.57 7.19
C ASP A 99 -4.01 8.10 6.76
N LEU A 100 -4.00 7.84 5.45
CA LEU A 100 -3.79 6.53 4.85
C LEU A 100 -2.75 6.66 3.75
N GLY A 101 -1.78 5.73 3.72
CA GLY A 101 -0.77 5.69 2.68
C GLY A 101 -0.19 4.30 2.51
N PHE A 102 0.73 4.16 1.58
CA PHE A 102 1.43 2.90 1.34
C PHE A 102 2.84 3.15 0.85
N THR A 103 3.66 2.13 0.99
CA THR A 103 5.02 2.07 0.44
C THR A 103 5.26 0.70 -0.18
N THR A 104 6.13 0.65 -1.16
CA THR A 104 6.71 -0.59 -1.70
C THR A 104 8.13 -0.34 -2.17
N GLY A 105 8.92 -1.39 -2.20
CA GLY A 105 10.30 -1.35 -2.64
C GLY A 105 10.96 -2.71 -2.53
N PRO A 106 12.23 -2.82 -2.92
CA PRO A 106 12.96 -4.07 -2.83
C PRO A 106 13.27 -4.43 -1.37
N TYR A 107 13.40 -5.73 -1.13
CA TYR A 107 13.93 -6.25 0.14
C TYR A 107 15.06 -7.25 -0.10
N SER A 108 15.90 -7.39 0.91
CA SER A 108 17.00 -8.36 0.94
C SER A 108 17.01 -9.15 2.24
N VAL A 109 17.57 -10.35 2.18
CA VAL A 109 17.81 -11.21 3.33
C VAL A 109 19.28 -11.63 3.31
N GLY A 110 20.02 -11.29 4.35
CA GLY A 110 21.44 -11.56 4.43
C GLY A 110 22.21 -10.90 3.27
N GLY A 111 21.89 -9.68 2.91
CA GLY A 111 22.50 -8.91 1.82
C GLY A 111 22.10 -9.35 0.41
N LYS A 112 21.26 -10.39 0.25
CA LYS A 112 20.80 -10.87 -1.06
C LYS A 112 19.40 -10.35 -1.34
N ARG A 113 19.22 -9.58 -2.41
CA ARG A 113 17.91 -9.12 -2.87
C ARG A 113 17.00 -10.31 -3.21
N ARG A 114 15.72 -10.26 -2.79
CA ARG A 114 14.79 -11.38 -2.89
C ARG A 114 13.49 -11.05 -3.60
N GLY A 115 13.07 -9.80 -3.59
CA GLY A 115 11.79 -9.39 -4.15
C GLY A 115 11.39 -7.99 -3.72
N HIS A 116 10.11 -7.75 -3.70
CA HIS A 116 9.53 -6.47 -3.31
C HIS A 116 8.52 -6.67 -2.17
N TYR A 117 8.60 -5.77 -1.19
CA TYR A 117 7.63 -5.69 -0.10
C TYR A 117 6.49 -4.73 -0.47
N PHE A 118 5.42 -4.80 0.28
CA PHE A 118 4.32 -3.84 0.25
C PHE A 118 3.75 -3.65 1.66
N THR A 119 3.62 -2.38 2.07
CA THR A 119 3.09 -2.02 3.40
C THR A 119 2.01 -0.96 3.25
N VAL A 120 0.88 -1.15 3.93
CA VAL A 120 -0.18 -0.15 4.08
C VAL A 120 -0.05 0.50 5.45
N TRP A 121 0.00 1.82 5.46
CA TRP A 121 0.20 2.66 6.64
C TRP A 121 -1.05 3.46 6.97
N LYS A 122 -1.40 3.52 8.25
CA LYS A 122 -2.52 4.32 8.76
C LYS A 122 -2.03 5.21 9.90
N LYS A 123 -2.39 6.50 9.82
CA LYS A 123 -2.13 7.46 10.89
C LYS A 123 -3.04 7.19 12.07
N GLN A 124 -2.48 7.11 13.25
CA GLN A 124 -3.20 6.84 14.49
C GLN A 124 -3.70 8.14 15.13
N ALA A 125 -4.55 8.03 16.14
CA ALA A 125 -5.11 9.18 16.85
C ALA A 125 -4.04 10.05 17.55
N ASP A 126 -2.92 9.45 17.95
CA ASP A 126 -1.77 10.15 18.52
C ASP A 126 -0.87 10.84 17.48
N GLY A 127 -1.23 10.73 16.19
CA GLY A 127 -0.49 11.28 15.06
C GLY A 127 0.63 10.39 14.54
N GLY A 128 0.97 9.30 15.22
CA GLY A 128 1.95 8.31 14.77
C GLY A 128 1.44 7.48 13.60
N TRP A 129 2.35 6.93 12.80
CA TRP A 129 2.05 6.02 11.71
C TRP A 129 2.26 4.58 12.18
N LYS A 130 1.29 3.71 11.88
CA LYS A 130 1.36 2.26 12.11
C LYS A 130 0.95 1.52 10.85
N TRP A 131 1.63 0.44 10.53
CA TRP A 131 1.20 -0.41 9.43
C TRP A 131 -0.01 -1.26 9.82
N VAL A 132 -0.94 -1.40 8.88
CA VAL A 132 -2.17 -2.22 9.01
C VAL A 132 -2.12 -3.47 8.14
N PHE A 133 -1.25 -3.49 7.14
CA PHE A 133 -0.89 -4.64 6.32
C PHE A 133 0.60 -4.56 6.00
N ASP A 134 1.28 -5.68 6.08
CA ASP A 134 2.65 -5.84 5.62
C ASP A 134 2.81 -7.20 4.94
N GLY A 135 3.56 -7.23 3.85
CA GLY A 135 3.78 -8.42 3.06
C GLY A 135 4.77 -8.20 1.93
N GLY A 136 4.83 -9.14 1.02
CA GLY A 136 5.68 -9.03 -0.16
C GLY A 136 5.80 -10.32 -0.95
N VAL A 137 6.26 -10.19 -2.17
CA VAL A 137 6.47 -11.29 -3.10
C VAL A 137 7.92 -11.42 -3.54
N GLY A 138 8.32 -12.65 -3.84
CA GLY A 138 9.57 -12.89 -4.56
C GLY A 138 9.41 -12.42 -5.99
N SER A 139 10.26 -11.50 -6.42
CA SER A 139 10.26 -10.91 -7.77
C SER A 139 11.68 -10.51 -8.15
N ASP A 140 11.93 -10.21 -9.41
CA ASP A 140 13.26 -9.75 -9.83
C ASP A 140 13.53 -8.33 -9.28
N PRO A 141 14.47 -8.16 -8.36
CA PRO A 141 14.83 -6.87 -7.80
C PRO A 141 15.99 -6.18 -8.55
N ALA A 142 16.49 -6.74 -9.65
CA ALA A 142 17.74 -6.30 -10.30
C ALA A 142 17.71 -4.83 -10.73
N ALA A 143 16.57 -4.36 -11.25
CA ALA A 143 16.40 -2.97 -11.70
C ALA A 143 15.94 -2.01 -10.58
N SER A 144 15.80 -2.48 -9.34
CA SER A 144 15.32 -1.65 -8.25
C SER A 144 16.38 -0.67 -7.76
N PRO A 145 15.98 0.56 -7.39
CA PRO A 145 16.90 1.59 -6.89
C PRO A 145 17.60 1.16 -5.59
N GLY A 146 18.68 1.85 -5.25
CA GLY A 146 19.41 1.66 -4.00
C GLY A 146 18.70 2.25 -2.77
N PRO A 147 19.17 1.92 -1.55
CA PRO A 147 18.49 2.34 -0.30
C PRO A 147 18.55 3.85 -0.04
N GLY A 148 19.48 4.57 -0.67
CA GLY A 148 19.63 6.03 -0.51
C GLY A 148 18.84 6.87 -1.49
N GLU A 149 18.14 6.25 -2.45
CA GLU A 149 17.43 6.99 -3.48
C GLU A 149 16.09 7.54 -3.00
N THR A 150 15.65 8.63 -3.63
CA THR A 150 14.35 9.23 -3.34
C THR A 150 13.26 8.38 -3.97
N PRO A 151 12.24 7.96 -3.21
CA PRO A 151 11.11 7.22 -3.76
C PRO A 151 10.33 8.04 -4.79
N VAL A 152 9.81 7.37 -5.81
CA VAL A 152 8.81 7.96 -6.70
C VAL A 152 7.48 8.06 -5.95
N PHE A 153 6.76 9.16 -6.12
CA PHE A 153 5.46 9.36 -5.50
C PHE A 153 4.33 9.16 -6.50
N LEU A 154 3.31 8.39 -6.08
CA LEU A 154 2.06 8.31 -6.81
C LEU A 154 1.43 9.70 -6.90
N ALA A 155 0.98 10.08 -8.08
CA ALA A 155 0.34 11.36 -8.26
C ALA A 155 -0.95 11.48 -7.42
N MET A 156 -1.09 12.61 -6.73
CA MET A 156 -2.34 12.93 -6.03
C MET A 156 -3.45 13.16 -7.06
N PRO A 157 -4.63 12.53 -6.90
CA PRO A 157 -5.71 12.74 -7.84
C PRO A 157 -6.24 14.17 -7.70
N LYS A 158 -6.38 14.85 -8.83
CA LYS A 158 -7.08 16.15 -8.89
C LYS A 158 -8.59 15.93 -8.90
N VAL A 159 -9.13 15.39 -7.81
CA VAL A 159 -10.57 15.16 -7.68
C VAL A 159 -11.12 16.18 -6.69
N PRO A 160 -12.06 17.05 -7.10
CA PRO A 160 -12.64 18.05 -6.20
C PRO A 160 -13.41 17.41 -5.05
N GLY A 161 -13.20 17.92 -3.84
CA GLY A 161 -14.02 17.61 -2.66
C GLY A 161 -13.62 16.36 -1.88
N LEU A 162 -14.21 16.22 -0.70
CA LEU A 162 -14.13 15.03 0.15
C LEU A 162 -15.32 14.11 -0.19
N TYR A 163 -15.10 12.79 -0.17
CA TYR A 163 -16.11 11.79 -0.52
C TYR A 163 -16.30 10.72 0.58
N PRO A 164 -16.38 11.09 1.87
CA PRO A 164 -16.34 10.10 2.94
C PRO A 164 -17.57 9.18 2.96
N GLU A 165 -18.76 9.74 2.69
CA GLU A 165 -20.02 8.99 2.79
C GLU A 165 -20.17 7.97 1.65
N GLY A 166 -20.33 6.70 2.00
CA GLY A 166 -20.52 5.59 1.06
C GLY A 166 -19.34 5.32 0.15
N ALA A 167 -18.19 5.99 0.33
CA ALA A 167 -17.03 5.83 -0.55
C ALA A 167 -16.47 4.41 -0.50
N PHE A 168 -16.38 3.79 0.68
CA PHE A 168 -15.91 2.40 0.80
C PHE A 168 -16.87 1.41 0.13
N GLY A 169 -18.18 1.62 0.23
CA GLY A 169 -19.16 0.81 -0.50
C GLY A 169 -18.98 0.85 -2.02
N LYS A 170 -18.54 2.00 -2.57
CA LYS A 170 -18.19 2.12 -4.00
C LYS A 170 -16.92 1.33 -4.37
N VAL A 171 -15.94 1.28 -3.47
CA VAL A 171 -14.74 0.42 -3.65
C VAL A 171 -15.14 -1.05 -3.61
N GLN A 172 -15.99 -1.45 -2.67
CA GLN A 172 -16.50 -2.83 -2.59
C GLN A 172 -17.29 -3.21 -3.85
N ALA A 173 -18.06 -2.29 -4.41
CA ALA A 173 -18.76 -2.50 -5.69
C ALA A 173 -17.76 -2.66 -6.86
N ALA A 174 -16.67 -1.88 -6.89
CA ALA A 174 -15.61 -2.02 -7.89
C ALA A 174 -14.87 -3.36 -7.75
N GLU A 175 -14.58 -3.80 -6.53
CA GLU A 175 -14.04 -5.14 -6.25
C GLU A 175 -14.98 -6.25 -6.75
N ALA A 176 -16.26 -6.13 -6.47
CA ALA A 176 -17.24 -7.12 -6.91
C ALA A 176 -17.35 -7.18 -8.43
N ALA A 177 -17.31 -6.04 -9.12
CA ALA A 177 -17.32 -5.98 -10.58
C ALA A 177 -16.04 -6.63 -11.17
N LEU A 178 -14.87 -6.30 -10.64
CA LEU A 178 -13.60 -6.94 -11.04
C LEU A 178 -13.66 -8.46 -10.82
N ALA A 179 -14.14 -8.90 -9.65
CA ALA A 179 -14.26 -10.32 -9.31
C ALA A 179 -15.21 -11.06 -10.25
N ALA A 180 -16.31 -10.45 -10.66
CA ALA A 180 -17.25 -11.05 -11.62
C ALA A 180 -16.62 -11.23 -13.00
N GLU A 181 -15.94 -10.21 -13.53
CA GLU A 181 -15.31 -10.24 -14.83
C GLU A 181 -14.07 -11.16 -14.88
N ALA A 182 -13.27 -11.18 -13.81
CA ALA A 182 -12.06 -11.99 -13.72
C ALA A 182 -12.33 -13.51 -13.79
N ARG A 183 -13.53 -13.95 -13.51
CA ARG A 183 -13.95 -15.35 -13.70
C ARG A 183 -13.96 -15.79 -15.17
N ALA A 184 -14.11 -14.85 -16.09
CA ALA A 184 -14.09 -15.11 -17.53
C ALA A 184 -12.70 -14.81 -18.13
N ASP A 185 -12.16 -13.61 -17.81
CA ASP A 185 -10.84 -13.16 -18.30
C ASP A 185 -10.25 -12.16 -17.29
N SER A 186 -9.32 -12.63 -16.47
CA SER A 186 -8.68 -11.83 -15.44
C SER A 186 -7.87 -10.68 -16.01
N LYS A 187 -7.15 -10.90 -17.11
CA LYS A 187 -6.35 -9.86 -17.77
C LYS A 187 -7.23 -8.73 -18.29
N ALA A 188 -8.29 -9.07 -19.02
CA ALA A 188 -9.22 -8.07 -19.54
C ALA A 188 -9.92 -7.30 -18.42
N ALA A 189 -10.29 -7.97 -17.33
CA ALA A 189 -10.89 -7.35 -16.16
C ALA A 189 -9.94 -6.34 -15.48
N TYR A 190 -8.69 -6.71 -15.25
CA TYR A 190 -7.67 -5.83 -14.67
C TYR A 190 -7.39 -4.61 -15.54
N LEU A 191 -7.23 -4.78 -16.85
CA LEU A 191 -6.91 -3.67 -17.77
C LEU A 191 -8.00 -2.59 -17.79
N LYS A 192 -9.25 -2.89 -17.41
CA LYS A 192 -10.33 -1.90 -17.29
C LYS A 192 -10.20 -1.01 -16.06
N VAL A 193 -9.58 -1.50 -15.00
CA VAL A 193 -9.55 -0.83 -13.68
C VAL A 193 -8.17 -0.38 -13.23
N LEU A 194 -7.09 -0.83 -13.88
CA LEU A 194 -5.73 -0.39 -13.58
C LEU A 194 -5.51 1.05 -14.00
N SER A 195 -4.82 1.82 -13.16
CA SER A 195 -4.32 3.17 -13.49
C SER A 195 -2.96 3.08 -14.16
N CYS A 196 -2.74 3.85 -15.22
CA CYS A 196 -1.47 3.82 -15.96
C CYS A 196 -0.25 4.34 -15.17
N ASP A 197 -0.43 5.00 -14.05
CA ASP A 197 0.63 5.36 -13.11
C ASP A 197 0.74 4.37 -11.94
N GLY A 198 0.01 3.26 -12.00
CA GLY A 198 0.01 2.21 -10.98
C GLY A 198 1.16 1.22 -11.13
N ARG A 199 1.21 0.29 -10.17
CA ARG A 199 2.17 -0.81 -10.11
C ARG A 199 1.46 -2.11 -9.76
N ILE A 200 1.83 -3.21 -10.42
CA ILE A 200 1.34 -4.56 -10.09
C ILE A 200 2.51 -5.54 -9.99
N GLN A 201 2.39 -6.50 -9.06
CA GLN A 201 3.43 -7.50 -8.83
C GLN A 201 2.84 -8.84 -8.38
N SER A 202 3.38 -9.95 -8.86
CA SER A 202 3.07 -11.31 -8.41
C SER A 202 3.96 -12.34 -9.10
N SER A 203 4.49 -11.99 -10.25
CA SER A 203 5.36 -12.85 -11.05
C SER A 203 6.81 -12.81 -10.52
N PRO A 204 7.67 -13.73 -10.96
CA PRO A 204 9.10 -13.64 -10.69
C PRO A 204 9.79 -12.47 -11.42
N MET A 205 9.10 -11.77 -12.32
CA MET A 205 9.62 -10.59 -13.02
C MET A 205 9.71 -9.38 -12.09
N ALA A 206 10.37 -8.31 -12.53
CA ALA A 206 10.31 -7.02 -11.86
C ALA A 206 8.86 -6.50 -11.83
N PRO A 207 8.45 -5.74 -10.78
CA PRO A 207 7.12 -5.17 -10.71
C PRO A 207 6.76 -4.38 -11.96
N ALA A 208 5.62 -4.68 -12.55
CA ALA A 208 5.15 -3.96 -13.73
C ALA A 208 4.65 -2.57 -13.34
N THR A 209 5.15 -1.54 -14.02
CA THR A 209 4.85 -0.12 -13.79
C THR A 209 4.33 0.52 -15.08
N GLY A 210 3.11 1.00 -15.03
CA GLY A 210 2.48 1.66 -16.16
C GLY A 210 1.86 0.72 -17.19
N CYS A 211 0.93 1.26 -17.97
CA CYS A 211 0.10 0.52 -18.89
C CYS A 211 0.88 -0.35 -19.89
N ALA A 212 2.07 0.10 -20.31
CA ALA A 212 2.88 -0.63 -21.31
C ALA A 212 3.43 -1.96 -20.77
N THR A 213 3.57 -2.12 -19.46
CA THR A 213 4.19 -3.32 -18.84
C THR A 213 3.17 -4.25 -18.20
N PHE A 214 1.94 -3.82 -17.94
CA PHE A 214 0.94 -4.64 -17.27
C PHE A 214 0.59 -5.91 -18.04
N GLY A 215 0.64 -5.86 -19.36
CA GLY A 215 0.30 -7.01 -20.20
C GLY A 215 1.13 -8.26 -19.85
N ALA A 216 2.44 -8.13 -19.73
CA ALA A 216 3.34 -9.25 -19.43
C ALA A 216 3.10 -9.84 -18.03
N GLU A 217 2.91 -8.96 -17.01
CA GLU A 217 2.59 -9.40 -15.65
C GLU A 217 1.25 -10.12 -15.59
N LEU A 218 0.23 -9.62 -16.30
CA LEU A 218 -1.11 -10.21 -16.35
C LEU A 218 -1.15 -11.50 -17.16
N ASP A 219 -0.30 -11.66 -18.17
CA ASP A 219 -0.17 -12.92 -18.93
C ASP A 219 0.46 -14.05 -18.09
N TRP A 220 1.26 -13.70 -17.07
CA TRP A 220 1.80 -14.68 -16.14
C TRP A 220 0.75 -15.17 -15.13
N ARG A 221 -0.28 -14.35 -14.81
CA ARG A 221 -1.38 -14.71 -13.92
C ARG A 221 -2.31 -15.74 -14.58
N ALA A 222 -3.12 -16.43 -13.77
CA ALA A 222 -4.16 -17.31 -14.31
C ALA A 222 -5.15 -16.52 -15.16
N LYS A 223 -5.59 -17.15 -16.27
CA LYS A 223 -6.58 -16.55 -17.19
C LYS A 223 -7.92 -16.29 -16.51
N GLN A 224 -8.32 -17.15 -15.60
CA GLN A 224 -9.54 -17.06 -14.82
C GLN A 224 -9.19 -17.09 -13.33
N ILE A 225 -9.65 -16.10 -12.58
CA ILE A 225 -9.41 -16.01 -11.14
C ILE A 225 -10.74 -15.74 -10.45
N ALA A 226 -11.02 -16.54 -9.42
CA ALA A 226 -12.13 -16.31 -8.49
C ALA A 226 -11.62 -15.47 -7.32
N PHE A 227 -11.99 -14.19 -7.26
CA PHE A 227 -11.69 -13.30 -6.14
C PHE A 227 -12.84 -13.31 -5.13
N ALA A 228 -12.50 -13.27 -3.83
CA ALA A 228 -13.45 -13.06 -2.74
C ALA A 228 -12.88 -12.01 -1.76
N PRO A 229 -13.42 -10.78 -1.73
CA PRO A 229 -12.99 -9.74 -0.80
C PRO A 229 -13.20 -10.17 0.66
N LEU A 230 -12.23 -9.89 1.53
CA LEU A 230 -12.26 -10.21 2.96
C LEU A 230 -12.27 -8.95 3.83
N GLY A 231 -11.66 -7.86 3.39
CA GLY A 231 -11.61 -6.64 4.18
C GLY A 231 -10.83 -5.52 3.52
N GLY A 232 -10.49 -4.52 4.33
CA GLY A 232 -9.75 -3.33 3.91
C GLY A 232 -10.11 -2.11 4.73
N GLY A 233 -9.74 -0.94 4.22
CA GLY A 233 -10.03 0.35 4.84
C GLY A 233 -9.96 1.49 3.84
N ILE A 234 -10.42 2.65 4.27
CA ILE A 234 -10.50 3.86 3.44
C ILE A 234 -9.96 5.07 4.20
N SER A 235 -9.40 6.03 3.47
CA SER A 235 -8.98 7.32 3.99
C SER A 235 -10.16 8.18 4.45
N VAL A 236 -9.91 9.12 5.35
CA VAL A 236 -10.90 10.10 5.81
C VAL A 236 -11.42 10.95 4.64
N ALA A 237 -10.57 11.27 3.66
CA ALA A 237 -11.00 11.98 2.46
C ALA A 237 -11.88 11.14 1.53
N GLY A 238 -11.91 9.81 1.69
CA GLY A 238 -12.66 8.91 0.81
C GLY A 238 -12.11 8.84 -0.62
N ASP A 239 -10.84 9.10 -0.80
CA ASP A 239 -10.16 9.16 -2.10
C ASP A 239 -9.14 8.03 -2.32
N MET A 240 -8.72 7.35 -1.24
CA MET A 240 -7.84 6.19 -1.27
C MET A 240 -8.37 5.10 -0.35
N ALA A 241 -8.35 3.86 -0.83
CA ALA A 241 -8.72 2.70 -0.03
C ALA A 241 -7.73 1.56 -0.29
N TRP A 242 -7.59 0.68 0.67
CA TRP A 242 -6.94 -0.60 0.47
C TRP A 242 -7.93 -1.73 0.71
N THR A 243 -7.75 -2.82 -0.01
CA THR A 243 -8.58 -4.01 0.09
C THR A 243 -7.70 -5.25 0.06
N TYR A 244 -8.17 -6.32 0.67
CA TYR A 244 -7.55 -7.63 0.59
C TYR A 244 -8.59 -8.72 0.49
N GLY A 245 -8.17 -9.88 -0.01
CA GLY A 245 -9.07 -11.00 -0.15
C GLY A 245 -8.38 -12.28 -0.60
N SER A 246 -9.17 -13.34 -0.76
CA SER A 246 -8.70 -14.58 -1.35
C SER A 246 -8.82 -14.55 -2.87
N ALA A 247 -7.93 -15.31 -3.51
CA ALA A 247 -7.93 -15.58 -4.95
C ALA A 247 -7.78 -17.08 -5.16
N GLY A 248 -8.46 -17.63 -6.18
CA GLY A 248 -8.37 -19.05 -6.48
C GLY A 248 -8.56 -19.32 -7.96
N TRP A 249 -7.88 -20.36 -8.45
CA TRP A 249 -8.00 -20.85 -9.82
C TRP A 249 -7.63 -22.33 -9.90
N ASP A 250 -7.95 -22.95 -11.01
CA ASP A 250 -7.45 -24.29 -11.32
C ASP A 250 -6.14 -24.17 -12.12
N LYS A 251 -5.16 -24.98 -11.76
CA LYS A 251 -3.92 -25.13 -12.50
C LYS A 251 -3.68 -26.62 -12.74
N ASP A 252 -3.86 -27.04 -13.99
CA ASP A 252 -3.64 -28.43 -14.45
C ASP A 252 -4.47 -29.44 -13.64
N GLY A 253 -5.73 -29.10 -13.31
CA GLY A 253 -6.65 -29.94 -12.54
C GLY A 253 -6.44 -29.87 -11.01
N ALA A 254 -5.54 -29.00 -10.53
CA ALA A 254 -5.31 -28.79 -9.10
C ALA A 254 -5.74 -27.38 -8.67
N PRO A 255 -6.51 -27.24 -7.57
CA PRO A 255 -6.91 -25.95 -7.08
C PRO A 255 -5.71 -25.19 -6.49
N VAL A 256 -5.51 -23.96 -6.93
CA VAL A 256 -4.57 -23.01 -6.33
C VAL A 256 -5.33 -22.04 -5.47
N LYS A 257 -4.88 -21.86 -4.22
CA LYS A 257 -5.36 -20.84 -3.29
C LYS A 257 -4.29 -19.76 -3.15
N ALA A 258 -4.69 -18.52 -3.28
CA ALA A 258 -3.84 -17.36 -3.17
C ALA A 258 -4.59 -16.23 -2.45
N HIS A 259 -3.92 -15.13 -2.19
CA HIS A 259 -4.51 -13.92 -1.63
C HIS A 259 -4.07 -12.71 -2.43
N TYR A 260 -4.77 -11.61 -2.27
CA TYR A 260 -4.39 -10.35 -2.89
C TYR A 260 -4.49 -9.20 -1.89
N VAL A 261 -3.73 -8.17 -2.15
CA VAL A 261 -3.88 -6.84 -1.55
C VAL A 261 -3.84 -5.79 -2.66
N ARG A 262 -4.70 -4.78 -2.55
CA ARG A 262 -4.84 -3.71 -3.54
C ARG A 262 -4.92 -2.37 -2.88
N VAL A 263 -4.45 -1.34 -3.60
CA VAL A 263 -4.78 0.05 -3.31
C VAL A 263 -5.61 0.60 -4.46
N TRP A 264 -6.74 1.14 -4.09
CA TRP A 264 -7.67 1.86 -4.96
C TRP A 264 -7.53 3.35 -4.73
N GLN A 265 -7.50 4.12 -5.79
CA GLN A 265 -7.52 5.57 -5.71
C GLN A 265 -8.65 6.12 -6.58
N ARG A 266 -9.35 7.12 -6.04
CA ARG A 266 -10.40 7.81 -6.79
C ARG A 266 -9.78 8.69 -7.86
N ARG A 267 -10.19 8.48 -9.10
CA ARG A 267 -9.80 9.23 -10.28
C ARG A 267 -11.01 9.91 -10.91
N PRO A 268 -10.84 10.87 -11.84
CA PRO A 268 -11.97 11.48 -12.57
C PRO A 268 -12.90 10.45 -13.22
N GLU A 269 -12.34 9.36 -13.74
CA GLU A 269 -13.03 8.26 -14.39
C GLU A 269 -13.55 7.17 -13.43
N GLY A 270 -13.48 7.39 -12.11
CA GLY A 270 -13.94 6.45 -11.08
C GLY A 270 -12.79 5.84 -10.26
N TRP A 271 -13.07 4.76 -9.55
CA TRP A 271 -12.07 4.04 -8.77
C TRP A 271 -11.12 3.26 -9.68
N ARG A 272 -9.81 3.41 -9.46
CA ARG A 272 -8.77 2.72 -10.18
C ARG A 272 -7.79 2.04 -9.23
N ILE A 273 -7.33 0.85 -9.59
CA ILE A 273 -6.24 0.18 -8.88
C ILE A 273 -4.94 0.90 -9.23
N VAL A 274 -4.27 1.39 -8.21
CA VAL A 274 -2.93 2.00 -8.31
C VAL A 274 -1.85 1.05 -7.83
N PHE A 275 -2.18 0.07 -6.99
CA PHE A 275 -1.31 -1.02 -6.59
C PHE A 275 -2.10 -2.33 -6.50
N ASP A 276 -1.50 -3.44 -6.97
CA ASP A 276 -2.04 -4.79 -6.80
C ASP A 276 -0.89 -5.78 -6.60
N GLU A 277 -1.01 -6.57 -5.56
CA GLU A 277 -0.13 -7.69 -5.29
C GLU A 277 -0.97 -8.98 -5.16
N LEU A 278 -0.61 -10.00 -5.95
CA LEU A 278 -1.18 -11.33 -5.84
C LEU A 278 -0.17 -12.24 -5.13
N LEU A 279 -0.48 -12.61 -3.90
CA LEU A 279 0.34 -13.45 -3.04
C LEU A 279 0.03 -14.92 -3.29
N ILE A 280 0.86 -15.55 -4.09
CA ILE A 280 0.74 -16.98 -4.42
C ILE A 280 1.61 -17.76 -3.42
N PRO A 281 1.04 -18.66 -2.60
CA PRO A 281 1.82 -19.46 -1.67
C PRO A 281 2.89 -20.25 -2.43
N ARG A 282 4.14 -20.19 -1.94
CA ARG A 282 5.18 -21.08 -2.45
C ARG A 282 4.82 -22.50 -2.01
N VAL A 283 4.67 -23.40 -2.95
CA VAL A 283 4.63 -24.82 -2.65
C VAL A 283 5.99 -25.16 -2.03
N ALA A 284 5.99 -25.56 -0.76
CA ALA A 284 7.21 -26.03 -0.12
C ALA A 284 7.77 -27.18 -0.98
N ALA A 285 9.06 -27.08 -1.34
CA ALA A 285 9.71 -28.22 -1.98
C ALA A 285 9.53 -29.45 -1.10
N PRO A 286 9.19 -30.63 -1.66
CA PRO A 286 9.12 -31.83 -0.88
C PRO A 286 10.46 -32.04 -0.14
N PRO A 287 10.44 -32.53 1.10
CA PRO A 287 11.66 -32.81 1.82
C PRO A 287 12.55 -33.74 0.96
N PRO A 288 13.89 -33.56 0.97
CA PRO A 288 14.76 -34.46 0.23
C PRO A 288 14.44 -35.89 0.67
N ALA A 289 14.29 -36.79 -0.31
CA ALA A 289 14.09 -38.19 -0.04
C ALA A 289 15.19 -38.68 0.91
N ALA A 290 14.78 -39.28 2.04
CA ALA A 290 15.72 -39.88 2.98
C ALA A 290 16.55 -40.92 2.21
N SER A 291 17.85 -40.64 2.08
CA SER A 291 18.86 -41.55 1.51
C SER A 291 19.24 -42.63 2.49
#